data_b192ae203c1f8ad74fd557cc35b51cd7
#
_entry.id   b192ae203c1f8ad74fd557cc35b51cd7
#
_cell.length_a   1.000
_cell.length_b   1.000
_cell.length_c   1.000
_cell.angle_alpha   90.00
_cell.angle_beta   90.00
_cell.angle_gamma   90.00
#
_symmetry.space_group_name_H-M   'P 1'
#
loop_
_entity.id
_entity.type
_entity.pdbx_description
1 polymer ?
#
loop_
_entity_poly.entity_id
_entity_poly.type
_entity_poly.pdbx_seq_one_letter_code
_entity_poly.pdbx_strand_id
1 'polypeptide(L)'
;ETAKIMLVKNQAWGEAEVLCREILFPIVRYTVYEKFEDAVDRAVANLEVEGAGHTSTLWTTNDDHVEYAAKRIPVGRFHINQPTMGGRIPIITSITIGCGTWGGNSVSENLTFRHLLNKTRVTREISGTQPWYCTDWDNFEKFNPLAE
;
A
#
# COMPACT_ATOMS: atom_id res chain seq x y z
N GLU A 1 11.15 30.72 23.56
CA GLU A 1 11.31 29.50 22.78
C GLU A 1 10.05 29.31 21.93
N THR A 2 10.22 29.13 20.63
CA THR A 2 9.10 28.86 19.71
C THR A 2 9.01 27.37 19.50
N ALA A 3 7.86 26.78 19.88
CA ALA A 3 7.57 25.39 19.58
C ALA A 3 7.49 25.20 18.05
N LYS A 4 8.18 24.19 17.54
CA LYS A 4 8.22 23.88 16.10
C LYS A 4 7.24 22.77 15.73
N ILE A 5 6.92 21.88 16.67
CA ILE A 5 6.02 20.74 16.51
C ILE A 5 5.21 20.58 17.78
N MET A 6 3.93 20.32 17.64
CA MET A 6 3.04 20.00 18.75
C MET A 6 2.76 18.49 18.76
N LEU A 7 2.94 17.84 19.91
CA LEU A 7 2.56 16.45 20.13
C LEU A 7 1.23 16.40 20.87
N VAL A 8 0.25 15.72 20.31
CA VAL A 8 -1.10 15.59 20.88
C VAL A 8 -1.44 14.11 21.08
N LYS A 9 -1.84 13.75 22.29
CA LYS A 9 -2.34 12.40 22.56
C LYS A 9 -3.80 12.29 22.13
N ASN A 10 -4.10 11.35 21.22
CA ASN A 10 -5.47 11.06 20.86
C ASN A 10 -6.23 10.44 22.01
N GLN A 11 -7.50 10.85 22.15
CA GLN A 11 -8.44 10.27 23.11
C GLN A 11 -9.30 9.16 22.48
N ALA A 12 -9.45 9.18 21.16
CA ALA A 12 -10.20 8.23 20.37
C ALA A 12 -9.45 7.92 19.04
N TRP A 13 -10.07 7.21 18.14
CA TRP A 13 -9.56 6.89 16.81
C TRP A 13 -10.72 6.76 15.81
N GLY A 14 -10.38 6.75 14.50
CA GLY A 14 -11.36 6.70 13.44
C GLY A 14 -12.25 7.94 13.41
N GLU A 15 -13.48 7.79 13.01
CA GLU A 15 -14.45 8.90 12.88
C GLU A 15 -14.74 9.63 14.20
N ALA A 16 -14.54 8.96 15.32
CA ALA A 16 -14.76 9.54 16.65
C ALA A 16 -13.66 10.56 17.05
N GLU A 17 -12.57 10.62 16.30
CA GLU A 17 -11.44 11.51 16.60
C GLU A 17 -11.23 12.51 15.46
N VAL A 18 -11.54 13.77 15.73
CA VAL A 18 -11.43 14.85 14.75
C VAL A 18 -10.00 15.03 14.22
N LEU A 19 -8.99 14.71 15.05
CA LEU A 19 -7.59 14.77 14.65
C LEU A 19 -7.17 13.61 13.74
N CYS A 20 -8.03 12.64 13.43
CA CYS A 20 -7.76 11.59 12.45
C CYS A 20 -7.88 12.07 10.99
N ARG A 21 -8.36 13.28 10.76
CA ARG A 21 -8.35 13.93 9.44
C ARG A 21 -6.98 14.49 9.10
N GLU A 22 -6.77 14.77 7.82
CA GLU A 22 -5.53 15.40 7.36
C GLU A 22 -5.28 16.74 8.07
N ILE A 23 -4.11 16.87 8.68
CA ILE A 23 -3.72 18.08 9.40
C ILE A 23 -2.53 18.70 8.66
N LEU A 24 -2.78 19.76 7.88
CA LEU A 24 -1.74 20.53 7.21
C LEU A 24 -1.08 21.54 8.16
N PHE A 25 -0.63 21.04 9.31
CA PHE A 25 -0.03 21.82 10.38
C PHE A 25 1.05 21.00 11.09
N PRO A 26 2.06 21.59 11.76
CA PRO A 26 3.09 20.84 12.46
C PRO A 26 2.57 20.23 13.78
N ILE A 27 1.51 19.45 13.68
CA ILE A 27 0.92 18.68 14.77
C ILE A 27 1.14 17.20 14.49
N VAL A 28 1.74 16.51 15.45
CA VAL A 28 1.89 15.06 15.45
C VAL A 28 1.00 14.48 16.53
N ARG A 29 0.07 13.67 16.15
CA ARG A 29 -0.78 12.92 17.07
C ARG A 29 -0.17 11.56 17.38
N TYR A 30 -0.41 11.06 18.57
CA TYR A 30 0.02 9.74 18.99
C TYR A 30 -1.02 9.05 19.86
N THR A 31 -0.98 7.73 19.87
CA THR A 31 -1.75 6.89 20.80
C THR A 31 -0.84 5.83 21.38
N VAL A 32 -1.23 5.27 22.52
CA VAL A 32 -0.53 4.18 23.19
C VAL A 32 -1.39 2.93 23.09
N TYR A 33 -0.77 1.81 22.87
CA TYR A 33 -1.42 0.50 22.78
C TYR A 33 -0.75 -0.50 23.72
N GLU A 34 -1.48 -1.53 24.09
CA GLU A 34 -0.96 -2.65 24.87
C GLU A 34 -0.68 -3.87 23.99
N LYS A 35 -1.56 -4.13 23.03
CA LYS A 35 -1.41 -5.22 22.05
C LYS A 35 -1.16 -4.66 20.67
N PHE A 36 -0.28 -5.33 19.93
CA PHE A 36 0.08 -4.90 18.57
C PHE A 36 -1.12 -4.89 17.64
N GLU A 37 -1.99 -5.86 17.75
CA GLU A 37 -3.21 -5.99 16.95
C GLU A 37 -4.11 -4.76 17.13
N ASP A 38 -4.28 -4.28 18.36
CA ASP A 38 -5.06 -3.08 18.66
C ASP A 38 -4.48 -1.83 17.96
N ALA A 39 -3.13 -1.76 17.87
CA ALA A 39 -2.48 -0.66 17.17
C ALA A 39 -2.77 -0.70 15.66
N VAL A 40 -2.75 -1.89 15.08
CA VAL A 40 -3.07 -2.08 13.65
C VAL A 40 -4.54 -1.74 13.38
N ASP A 41 -5.47 -2.21 14.21
CA ASP A 41 -6.89 -1.93 14.05
C ASP A 41 -7.19 -0.42 14.15
N ARG A 42 -6.54 0.29 15.09
CA ARG A 42 -6.63 1.75 15.19
C ARG A 42 -6.05 2.46 13.97
N ALA A 43 -4.93 1.96 13.44
CA ALA A 43 -4.33 2.52 12.23
C ALA A 43 -5.27 2.35 11.02
N VAL A 44 -5.90 1.19 10.88
CA VAL A 44 -6.89 0.94 9.82
C VAL A 44 -8.07 1.88 9.96
N ALA A 45 -8.68 1.97 11.16
CA ALA A 45 -9.81 2.85 11.40
C ALA A 45 -9.49 4.34 11.11
N ASN A 46 -8.27 4.79 11.40
CA ASN A 46 -7.83 6.14 11.06
C ASN A 46 -7.67 6.34 9.56
N LEU A 47 -7.14 5.35 8.84
CA LEU A 47 -6.95 5.40 7.39
C LEU A 47 -8.28 5.34 6.62
N GLU A 48 -9.31 4.70 7.18
CA GLU A 48 -10.65 4.69 6.62
C GLU A 48 -11.31 6.07 6.64
N VAL A 49 -10.95 6.92 7.62
CA VAL A 49 -11.41 8.32 7.65
C VAL A 49 -10.74 9.13 6.55
N GLU A 50 -9.42 9.10 6.51
CA GLU A 50 -8.60 9.77 5.49
C GLU A 50 -7.21 9.11 5.43
N GLY A 51 -6.63 9.01 4.25
CA GLY A 51 -5.25 8.57 4.06
C GLY A 51 -5.07 7.15 3.53
N ALA A 52 -6.14 6.41 3.24
CA ALA A 52 -6.03 5.13 2.57
C ALA A 52 -5.25 5.25 1.25
N GLY A 53 -4.38 4.26 0.99
CA GLY A 53 -3.55 4.22 -0.21
C GLY A 53 -2.22 4.98 -0.14
N HIS A 54 -1.98 5.80 0.88
CA HIS A 54 -0.72 6.53 1.05
C HIS A 54 0.45 5.63 1.51
N THR A 55 1.16 6.03 2.52
CA THR A 55 2.34 5.32 3.03
C THR A 55 2.25 5.17 4.54
N SER A 56 2.53 3.95 5.01
CA SER A 56 2.75 3.69 6.43
C SER A 56 4.16 3.18 6.67
N THR A 57 4.64 3.32 7.90
CA THR A 57 5.90 2.73 8.35
C THR A 57 5.69 1.97 9.64
N LEU A 58 6.37 0.84 9.76
CA LEU A 58 6.42 0.02 10.96
C LEU A 58 7.88 -0.13 11.40
N TRP A 59 8.13 0.18 12.65
CA TRP A 59 9.44 0.00 13.29
C TRP A 59 9.35 -1.23 14.19
N THR A 60 9.94 -2.32 13.75
CA THR A 60 9.92 -3.61 14.45
C THR A 60 11.06 -4.51 14.01
N THR A 61 11.41 -5.46 14.86
CA THR A 61 12.30 -6.59 14.54
C THR A 61 11.54 -7.91 14.46
N ASN A 62 10.21 -7.88 14.60
CA ASN A 62 9.35 -9.05 14.56
C ASN A 62 8.69 -9.18 13.20
N ASP A 63 9.03 -10.22 12.44
CA ASP A 63 8.49 -10.47 11.10
C ASP A 63 7.00 -10.82 11.11
N ASP A 64 6.49 -11.46 12.18
CA ASP A 64 5.06 -11.73 12.33
C ASP A 64 4.25 -10.43 12.42
N HIS A 65 4.79 -9.40 13.08
CA HIS A 65 4.18 -8.07 13.10
C HIS A 65 4.17 -7.42 11.72
N VAL A 66 5.25 -7.60 10.94
CA VAL A 66 5.31 -7.09 9.56
C VAL A 66 4.23 -7.73 8.71
N GLU A 67 4.14 -9.06 8.73
CA GLU A 67 3.16 -9.80 7.95
C GLU A 67 1.71 -9.47 8.36
N TYR A 68 1.46 -9.42 9.67
CA TYR A 68 0.14 -9.08 10.21
C TYR A 68 -0.32 -7.70 9.78
N ALA A 69 0.54 -6.69 9.92
CA ALA A 69 0.22 -5.30 9.58
C ALA A 69 0.09 -5.09 8.07
N ALA A 70 1.01 -5.66 7.27
CA ALA A 70 1.01 -5.50 5.82
C ALA A 70 -0.25 -6.09 5.13
N LYS A 71 -0.85 -7.13 5.73
CA LYS A 71 -2.10 -7.72 5.22
C LYS A 71 -3.34 -6.88 5.55
N ARG A 72 -3.27 -5.96 6.50
CA ARG A 72 -4.44 -5.23 7.02
C ARG A 72 -4.44 -3.75 6.69
N ILE A 73 -3.27 -3.11 6.73
CA ILE A 73 -3.17 -1.66 6.56
C ILE A 73 -3.33 -1.31 5.07
N PRO A 74 -4.40 -0.59 4.66
CA PRO A 74 -4.71 -0.32 3.27
C PRO A 74 -3.86 0.83 2.72
N VAL A 75 -2.57 0.58 2.47
CA VAL A 75 -1.63 1.55 1.93
C VAL A 75 -0.93 1.04 0.68
N GLY A 76 -0.56 1.93 -0.20
CA GLY A 76 0.18 1.60 -1.42
C GLY A 76 1.67 1.34 -1.16
N ARG A 77 2.20 1.85 -0.03
CA ARG A 77 3.59 1.63 0.39
C ARG A 77 3.64 1.36 1.88
N PHE A 78 4.28 0.25 2.24
CA PHE A 78 4.49 -0.14 3.61
C PHE A 78 5.98 -0.28 3.88
N HIS A 79 6.53 0.63 4.66
CA HIS A 79 7.96 0.70 4.93
C HIS A 79 8.29 0.03 6.25
N ILE A 80 9.38 -0.73 6.29
CA ILE A 80 9.87 -1.37 7.50
C ILE A 80 11.20 -0.73 7.91
N ASN A 81 11.24 -0.24 9.15
CA ASN A 81 12.42 0.37 9.77
C ASN A 81 13.05 1.51 8.94
N GLN A 82 12.23 2.26 8.22
CA GLN A 82 12.65 3.42 7.45
C GLN A 82 11.53 4.47 7.44
N PRO A 83 11.86 5.75 7.21
CA PRO A 83 10.88 6.82 7.21
C PRO A 83 9.91 6.69 6.03
N THR A 84 8.73 7.30 6.15
CA THR A 84 7.71 7.33 5.10
C THR A 84 8.16 8.07 3.84
N MET A 85 9.09 9.01 3.99
CA MET A 85 9.71 9.74 2.87
C MET A 85 11.22 9.48 2.83
N GLY A 86 11.76 9.33 1.63
CA GLY A 86 13.20 9.16 1.42
C GLY A 86 13.76 7.77 1.72
N GLY A 87 12.91 6.76 1.90
CA GLY A 87 13.36 5.38 2.04
C GLY A 87 14.07 4.86 0.78
N ARG A 88 15.02 3.94 0.95
CA ARG A 88 15.67 3.25 -0.17
C ARG A 88 14.70 2.20 -0.72
N ILE A 89 14.18 2.44 -1.90
CA ILE A 89 13.26 1.53 -2.58
C ILE A 89 13.88 1.14 -3.92
N PRO A 90 14.07 -0.14 -4.22
CA PRO A 90 14.64 -0.60 -5.49
C PRO A 90 13.59 -0.59 -6.62
N ILE A 91 12.87 0.51 -6.78
CA ILE A 91 11.89 0.72 -7.84
C ILE A 91 12.23 1.95 -8.65
N ILE A 92 11.74 1.99 -9.90
CA ILE A 92 11.89 3.18 -10.75
C ILE A 92 11.27 4.37 -10.04
N THR A 93 12.09 5.39 -9.80
CA THR A 93 11.64 6.59 -9.10
C THR A 93 10.77 7.43 -10.02
N SER A 94 9.54 7.68 -9.61
CA SER A 94 8.72 8.78 -10.11
C SER A 94 8.15 9.52 -8.91
N ILE A 95 8.01 10.83 -9.02
CA ILE A 95 7.39 11.63 -7.97
C ILE A 95 5.96 11.91 -8.42
N THR A 96 5.03 11.19 -7.83
CA THR A 96 3.60 11.41 -8.02
C THR A 96 2.94 11.50 -6.65
N ILE A 97 1.96 12.37 -6.52
CA ILE A 97 1.09 12.45 -5.35
C ILE A 97 -0.18 11.69 -5.69
N GLY A 98 -0.34 10.51 -5.13
CA GLY A 98 -1.50 9.66 -5.37
C GLY A 98 -1.61 8.54 -4.35
N CYS A 99 -2.83 8.12 -4.10
CA CYS A 99 -3.18 7.15 -3.06
C CYS A 99 -3.33 5.72 -3.59
N GLY A 100 -3.08 5.48 -4.88
CA GLY A 100 -3.33 4.19 -5.51
C GLY A 100 -4.81 3.80 -5.52
N THR A 101 -5.10 2.55 -5.81
CA THR A 101 -6.48 2.03 -5.88
C THR A 101 -7.18 2.04 -4.53
N TRP A 102 -6.47 1.89 -3.42
CA TRP A 102 -7.02 2.03 -2.06
C TRP A 102 -7.63 3.41 -1.78
N GLY A 103 -7.08 4.45 -2.39
CA GLY A 103 -7.59 5.82 -2.32
C GLY A 103 -8.47 6.21 -3.52
N GLY A 104 -8.96 5.25 -4.29
CA GLY A 104 -9.84 5.49 -5.44
C GLY A 104 -9.14 5.92 -6.74
N ASN A 105 -7.81 5.78 -6.84
CA ASN A 105 -7.07 6.06 -8.07
C ASN A 105 -7.02 4.86 -9.02
N SER A 106 -6.82 5.12 -10.31
CA SER A 106 -6.81 4.08 -11.36
C SER A 106 -5.56 3.20 -11.34
N VAL A 107 -4.46 3.66 -10.75
CA VAL A 107 -3.18 2.96 -10.71
C VAL A 107 -2.58 3.00 -9.30
N SER A 108 -1.94 1.89 -8.91
CA SER A 108 -1.25 1.75 -7.61
C SER A 108 0.28 1.72 -7.74
N GLU A 109 0.81 1.94 -8.92
CA GLU A 109 2.24 1.98 -9.18
C GLU A 109 2.71 3.37 -9.58
N ASN A 110 4.02 3.57 -9.63
CA ASN A 110 4.60 4.83 -10.08
C ASN A 110 4.17 5.16 -11.52
N LEU A 111 3.59 6.33 -11.71
CA LEU A 111 3.18 6.81 -13.02
C LEU A 111 4.41 7.11 -13.88
N THR A 112 4.48 6.50 -15.06
CA THR A 112 5.54 6.70 -16.04
C THR A 112 4.95 6.97 -17.41
N PHE A 113 5.77 7.37 -18.38
CA PHE A 113 5.33 7.58 -19.77
C PHE A 113 4.64 6.34 -20.37
N ARG A 114 4.93 5.14 -19.86
CA ARG A 114 4.32 3.88 -20.31
C ARG A 114 2.80 3.84 -20.08
N HIS A 115 2.31 4.55 -19.07
CA HIS A 115 0.87 4.66 -18.77
C HIS A 115 0.13 5.58 -19.75
N LEU A 116 0.88 6.41 -20.47
CA LEU A 116 0.34 7.32 -21.49
C LEU A 116 0.38 6.73 -22.89
N LEU A 117 0.97 5.54 -23.07
CA LEU A 117 1.10 4.89 -24.37
C LEU A 117 -0.03 3.90 -24.61
N ASN A 118 -0.65 4.02 -25.76
CA ASN A 118 -1.51 2.97 -26.29
C ASN A 118 -0.63 1.83 -26.86
N LYS A 119 -0.91 0.62 -26.43
CA LYS A 119 -0.20 -0.58 -26.88
C LYS A 119 -1.09 -1.41 -27.79
N THR A 120 -0.67 -1.57 -29.03
CA THR A 120 -1.26 -2.55 -29.96
C THR A 120 -0.47 -3.83 -29.90
N ARG A 121 -1.14 -4.94 -29.60
CA ARG A 121 -0.54 -6.27 -29.62
C ARG A 121 -0.88 -6.95 -30.92
N VAL A 122 0.14 -7.31 -31.69
CA VAL A 122 -0.02 -8.14 -32.86
C VAL A 122 0.32 -9.56 -32.48
N THR A 123 -0.66 -10.44 -32.56
CA THR A 123 -0.50 -11.87 -32.26
C THR A 123 -0.48 -12.66 -33.58
N ARG A 124 0.35 -13.67 -33.63
CA ARG A 124 0.41 -14.63 -34.73
C ARG A 124 0.31 -16.04 -34.17
N GLU A 125 -0.33 -16.91 -34.90
CA GLU A 125 -0.35 -18.32 -34.56
C GLU A 125 1.08 -18.89 -34.60
N ILE A 126 1.44 -19.68 -33.61
CA ILE A 126 2.67 -20.44 -33.57
C ILE A 126 2.32 -21.84 -34.07
N SER A 127 2.74 -22.16 -35.30
CA SER A 127 2.47 -23.46 -35.91
C SER A 127 3.04 -24.60 -35.07
N GLY A 128 2.22 -25.64 -34.86
CA GLY A 128 2.63 -26.85 -34.12
C GLY A 128 2.37 -26.79 -32.61
N THR A 129 1.88 -25.68 -32.08
CA THR A 129 1.44 -25.60 -30.69
C THR A 129 -0.04 -25.94 -30.56
N GLN A 130 -0.37 -26.70 -29.54
CA GLN A 130 -1.79 -26.86 -29.12
C GLN A 130 -2.33 -25.50 -28.67
N PRO A 131 -3.62 -25.19 -28.94
CA PRO A 131 -4.23 -24.02 -28.35
C PRO A 131 -4.03 -24.01 -26.83
N TRP A 132 -3.50 -22.92 -26.29
CA TRP A 132 -3.26 -22.79 -24.85
C TRP A 132 -4.56 -22.69 -24.04
N TYR A 133 -5.67 -22.35 -24.67
CA TYR A 133 -6.97 -22.42 -24.02
C TYR A 133 -7.39 -23.89 -23.96
N CYS A 134 -7.22 -24.47 -22.81
CA CYS A 134 -7.73 -25.77 -22.53
C CYS A 134 -9.24 -25.67 -22.24
N THR A 135 -10.05 -26.47 -22.93
CA THR A 135 -11.45 -26.64 -22.56
C THR A 135 -11.64 -27.59 -21.38
N ASP A 136 -10.55 -28.20 -20.96
CA ASP A 136 -10.48 -29.10 -19.82
C ASP A 136 -9.86 -28.34 -18.61
N TRP A 137 -10.72 -27.69 -17.84
CA TRP A 137 -10.35 -26.94 -16.65
C TRP A 137 -9.76 -27.82 -15.54
N ASP A 138 -10.02 -29.12 -15.54
CA ASP A 138 -9.49 -30.07 -14.57
C ASP A 138 -7.97 -30.32 -14.76
N ASN A 139 -7.42 -29.95 -15.89
CA ASN A 139 -6.01 -30.09 -16.22
C ASN A 139 -5.28 -28.73 -16.36
N PHE A 140 -5.88 -27.64 -15.94
CA PHE A 140 -5.31 -26.29 -16.06
C PHE A 140 -3.90 -26.17 -15.44
N GLU A 141 -3.63 -26.86 -14.33
CA GLU A 141 -2.33 -26.83 -13.65
C GLU A 141 -1.18 -27.39 -14.52
N LYS A 142 -1.48 -28.25 -15.50
CA LYS A 142 -0.47 -28.80 -16.42
C LYS A 142 0.01 -27.78 -17.47
N PHE A 143 -0.67 -26.65 -17.61
CA PHE A 143 -0.37 -25.61 -18.59
C PHE A 143 0.16 -24.32 -17.97
N ASN A 144 0.62 -24.36 -16.72
CA ASN A 144 1.23 -23.19 -16.11
C ASN A 144 2.65 -22.97 -16.68
N PRO A 145 2.86 -21.98 -17.57
CA PRO A 145 4.19 -21.73 -18.17
C PRO A 145 5.20 -21.16 -17.15
N LEU A 146 4.78 -20.95 -15.90
CA LEU A 146 5.60 -20.44 -14.80
C LEU A 146 5.96 -21.53 -13.77
N ALA A 147 5.68 -22.81 -14.08
CA ALA A 147 5.94 -23.93 -13.19
C ALA A 147 7.33 -24.57 -13.40
N GLU A 148 8.26 -23.92 -14.16
CA GLU A 148 9.67 -24.30 -14.29
C GLU A 148 10.60 -23.26 -13.64
#